data_5b8f5f26b0adf6cc5e53b24cebbb69b5
#
_entry.id   5b8f5f26b0adf6cc5e53b24cebbb69b5
#
_cell.length_a   1.000
_cell.length_b   1.000
_cell.length_c   1.000
_cell.angle_alpha   90.00
_cell.angle_beta   90.00
_cell.angle_gamma   90.00
#
_symmetry.space_group_name_H-M   'P 1'
#
loop_
_entity.id
_entity.type
_entity.pdbx_description
1 polymer ?
#
loop_
_entity_poly.entity_id
_entity_poly.type
_entity_poly.pdbx_seq_one_letter_code
_entity_poly.pdbx_strand_id
1 'polypeptide(L)'
;TADGADKSGLTALTWPVVANFAVDAAMAVALANTLFFAAATSESKGKVALYLLITIAPFAVIAPLIGPALDRLQHGRRVALAASFGLRTLLAVVLILNYDGATGSFPPWVLYPCALGMMVLSKSFSVLRSAVTPRVMPPTIDLVRVNSRLTMFGLLGGTMVGGAVASGLEFACTTLFGLPGALLVVIAVTIAGVWLSMRIPSWVEITAGEVPATLSYHDTATRPIHRQRAPEAVRQPLGRNIIT
;
A
#
# COMPACT_ATOMS: atom_id res chain seq x y z
N THR A 1 16.35 6.70 19.06
CA THR A 1 15.92 5.31 18.87
C THR A 1 17.11 4.45 18.49
N ALA A 2 17.12 3.21 18.95
CA ALA A 2 18.16 2.25 18.63
C ALA A 2 18.30 2.11 17.09
N ASP A 3 19.54 1.93 16.64
CA ASP A 3 19.89 1.59 15.26
C ASP A 3 19.78 2.70 14.19
N GLY A 4 19.67 3.98 14.56
CA GLY A 4 19.68 5.08 13.58
C GLY A 4 18.46 5.20 12.68
N ALA A 5 17.34 4.54 13.02
CA ALA A 5 16.09 4.51 12.24
C ALA A 5 15.49 5.91 12.00
N ASP A 6 15.70 6.85 12.91
CA ASP A 6 15.21 8.24 12.76
C ASP A 6 16.02 8.99 11.69
N LYS A 7 17.35 8.77 11.67
CA LYS A 7 18.24 9.41 10.69
C LYS A 7 18.07 8.84 9.29
N SER A 8 17.69 7.56 9.16
CA SER A 8 17.49 6.89 7.87
C SER A 8 16.12 7.17 7.24
N GLY A 9 15.17 7.77 7.97
CA GLY A 9 13.81 8.01 7.49
C GLY A 9 12.87 6.79 7.63
N LEU A 10 13.32 5.68 8.20
CA LEU A 10 12.51 4.48 8.40
C LEU A 10 11.31 4.76 9.34
N THR A 11 11.53 5.55 10.40
CA THR A 11 10.45 5.97 11.30
C THR A 11 9.40 6.80 10.56
N ALA A 12 9.82 7.69 9.65
CA ALA A 12 8.90 8.49 8.84
C ALA A 12 8.05 7.62 7.89
N LEU A 13 8.60 6.51 7.37
CA LEU A 13 7.86 5.55 6.55
C LEU A 13 6.89 4.68 7.37
N THR A 14 7.19 4.41 8.63
CA THR A 14 6.36 3.53 9.48
C THR A 14 4.94 4.08 9.64
N TRP A 15 4.78 5.37 9.86
CA TRP A 15 3.47 5.99 10.08
C TRP A 15 2.53 5.93 8.88
N PRO A 16 2.94 6.26 7.63
CA PRO A 16 2.10 6.02 6.45
C PRO A 16 1.71 4.55 6.28
N VAL A 17 2.60 3.61 6.63
CA VAL A 17 2.29 2.19 6.59
C VAL A 17 1.18 1.83 7.59
N VAL A 18 1.28 2.28 8.83
CA VAL A 18 0.23 2.10 9.84
C VAL A 18 -1.08 2.73 9.39
N ALA A 19 -1.04 3.95 8.83
CA ALA A 19 -2.21 4.63 8.28
C ALA A 19 -2.86 3.83 7.14
N ASN A 20 -2.06 3.23 6.24
CA ASN A 20 -2.60 2.39 5.17
C ASN A 20 -3.39 1.19 5.70
N PHE A 21 -2.85 0.48 6.70
CA PHE A 21 -3.54 -0.64 7.35
C PHE A 21 -4.80 -0.19 8.09
N ALA A 22 -4.77 0.99 8.72
CA ALA A 22 -5.93 1.56 9.41
C ALA A 22 -7.05 1.93 8.42
N VAL A 23 -6.71 2.50 7.26
CA VAL A 23 -7.67 2.81 6.19
C VAL A 23 -8.31 1.54 5.65
N ASP A 24 -7.50 0.50 5.40
CA ASP A 24 -8.02 -0.78 4.89
C ASP A 24 -8.96 -1.45 5.92
N ALA A 25 -8.64 -1.39 7.22
CA ALA A 25 -9.51 -1.89 8.28
C ALA A 25 -10.80 -1.08 8.44
N ALA A 26 -10.71 0.25 8.44
CA ALA A 26 -11.88 1.12 8.52
C ALA A 26 -12.80 0.95 7.30
N MET A 27 -12.23 0.77 6.12
CA MET A 27 -12.97 0.50 4.91
C MET A 27 -13.68 -0.86 4.96
N ALA A 28 -13.03 -1.89 5.51
CA ALA A 28 -13.65 -3.20 5.74
C ALA A 28 -14.86 -3.09 6.69
N VAL A 29 -14.77 -2.28 7.74
CA VAL A 29 -15.88 -2.00 8.65
C VAL A 29 -17.01 -1.27 7.92
N ALA A 30 -16.71 -0.22 7.15
CA ALA A 30 -17.69 0.56 6.40
C ALA A 30 -18.47 -0.29 5.38
N LEU A 31 -17.80 -1.27 4.75
CA LEU A 31 -18.39 -2.14 3.74
C LEU A 31 -19.05 -3.40 4.32
N ALA A 32 -18.72 -3.79 5.55
CA ALA A 32 -19.19 -5.05 6.14
C ALA A 32 -20.72 -5.15 6.13
N ASN A 33 -21.43 -4.10 6.55
CA ASN A 33 -22.88 -4.08 6.56
C ASN A 33 -23.49 -4.15 5.15
N THR A 34 -22.93 -3.43 4.19
CA THR A 34 -23.47 -3.34 2.83
C THR A 34 -23.27 -4.62 2.03
N LEU A 35 -22.11 -5.26 2.15
CA LEU A 35 -21.81 -6.51 1.44
C LEU A 35 -22.55 -7.71 2.04
N PHE A 36 -22.71 -7.77 3.37
CA PHE A 36 -23.46 -8.84 4.02
C PHE A 36 -24.96 -8.75 3.71
N PHE A 37 -25.56 -7.55 3.72
CA PHE A 37 -26.96 -7.37 3.41
C PHE A 37 -27.30 -7.57 1.93
N ALA A 38 -26.40 -7.18 1.02
CA ALA A 38 -26.56 -7.47 -0.40
C ALA A 38 -26.54 -8.98 -0.71
N ALA A 39 -25.80 -9.76 0.08
CA ALA A 39 -25.79 -11.22 -0.04
C ALA A 39 -27.02 -11.89 0.59
N ALA A 40 -27.63 -11.25 1.59
CA ALA A 40 -28.81 -11.78 2.30
C ALA A 40 -30.15 -11.45 1.61
N THR A 41 -30.23 -10.36 0.86
CA THR A 41 -31.36 -10.08 -0.01
C THR A 41 -31.25 -10.99 -1.23
N SER A 42 -32.24 -11.86 -1.41
CA SER A 42 -32.34 -12.92 -2.44
C SER A 42 -32.33 -12.39 -3.89
N GLU A 43 -31.36 -11.57 -4.23
CA GLU A 43 -31.11 -11.22 -5.63
C GLU A 43 -30.63 -12.47 -6.39
N SER A 44 -31.13 -12.65 -7.60
CA SER A 44 -30.83 -13.82 -8.40
C SER A 44 -29.30 -14.02 -8.49
N LYS A 45 -28.83 -15.27 -8.34
CA LYS A 45 -27.41 -15.65 -8.45
C LYS A 45 -26.69 -15.02 -9.66
N GLY A 46 -27.43 -14.79 -10.75
CA GLY A 46 -26.91 -14.14 -11.96
C GLY A 46 -26.54 -12.66 -11.77
N LYS A 47 -27.33 -11.90 -10.99
CA LYS A 47 -26.99 -10.50 -10.69
C LYS A 47 -25.75 -10.39 -9.80
N VAL A 48 -25.64 -11.26 -8.78
CA VAL A 48 -24.47 -11.31 -7.92
C VAL A 48 -23.22 -11.68 -8.73
N ALA A 49 -23.31 -12.65 -9.63
CA ALA A 49 -22.22 -13.02 -10.53
C ALA A 49 -21.81 -11.89 -11.47
N LEU A 50 -22.78 -11.15 -12.01
CA LEU A 50 -22.52 -9.99 -12.87
C LEU A 50 -21.84 -8.86 -12.10
N TYR A 51 -22.26 -8.57 -10.88
CA TYR A 51 -21.62 -7.56 -10.03
C TYR A 51 -20.17 -7.95 -9.67
N LEU A 52 -19.94 -9.22 -9.33
CA LEU A 52 -18.60 -9.74 -9.11
C LEU A 52 -17.74 -9.63 -10.37
N LEU A 53 -18.27 -9.97 -11.54
CA LEU A 53 -17.56 -9.86 -12.81
C LEU A 53 -17.17 -8.41 -13.09
N ILE A 54 -18.11 -7.47 -12.97
CA ILE A 54 -17.88 -6.03 -13.17
C ILE A 54 -16.86 -5.50 -12.16
N THR A 55 -16.84 -6.04 -10.95
CA THR A 55 -15.87 -5.64 -9.90
C THR A 55 -14.46 -6.19 -10.19
N ILE A 56 -14.36 -7.41 -10.72
CA ILE A 56 -13.08 -8.07 -10.99
C ILE A 56 -12.48 -7.65 -12.34
N ALA A 57 -13.31 -7.41 -13.35
CA ALA A 57 -12.85 -7.10 -14.70
C ALA A 57 -11.92 -5.86 -14.78
N PRO A 58 -12.22 -4.72 -14.15
CA PRO A 58 -11.29 -3.59 -14.11
C PRO A 58 -9.97 -3.93 -13.43
N PHE A 59 -10.01 -4.77 -12.38
CA PHE A 59 -8.81 -5.19 -11.66
C PHE A 59 -7.88 -6.05 -12.53
N ALA A 60 -8.44 -6.95 -13.32
CA ALA A 60 -7.69 -7.77 -14.26
C ALA A 60 -6.97 -6.93 -15.34
N VAL A 61 -7.57 -5.79 -15.73
CA VAL A 61 -6.96 -4.87 -16.70
C VAL A 61 -5.95 -3.92 -16.03
N ILE A 62 -6.27 -3.40 -14.86
CA ILE A 62 -5.45 -2.39 -14.17
C ILE A 62 -4.24 -3.03 -13.50
N ALA A 63 -4.36 -4.26 -12.94
CA ALA A 63 -3.26 -4.93 -12.23
C ALA A 63 -1.97 -5.03 -13.07
N PRO A 64 -1.98 -5.46 -14.34
CA PRO A 64 -0.77 -5.50 -15.16
C PRO A 64 -0.24 -4.11 -15.55
N LEU A 65 -1.07 -3.06 -15.51
CA LEU A 65 -0.68 -1.69 -15.81
C LEU A 65 -0.06 -0.96 -14.63
N ILE A 66 -0.35 -1.38 -13.39
CA ILE A 66 0.18 -0.74 -12.17
C ILE A 66 1.71 -0.83 -12.14
N GLY A 67 2.30 -1.97 -12.45
CA GLY A 67 3.76 -2.15 -12.47
C GLY A 67 4.44 -1.13 -13.37
N PRO A 68 4.20 -1.14 -14.71
CA PRO A 68 4.80 -0.18 -15.62
C PRO A 68 4.47 1.29 -15.32
N ALA A 69 3.28 1.57 -14.80
CA ALA A 69 2.92 2.93 -14.39
C ALA A 69 3.74 3.42 -13.20
N LEU A 70 3.97 2.55 -12.22
CA LEU A 70 4.79 2.86 -11.04
C LEU A 70 6.28 2.93 -11.37
N ASP A 71 6.77 2.13 -12.32
CA ASP A 71 8.16 2.19 -12.80
C ASP A 71 8.46 3.51 -13.52
N ARG A 72 7.47 4.11 -14.17
CA ARG A 72 7.60 5.45 -14.78
C ARG A 72 7.66 6.58 -13.75
N LEU A 73 7.19 6.34 -12.52
CA LEU A 73 7.29 7.28 -11.40
C LEU A 73 8.67 7.21 -10.72
N GLN A 74 9.75 7.37 -11.51
CA GLN A 74 11.12 7.38 -10.99
C GLN A 74 11.38 8.59 -10.09
N HIS A 75 10.67 9.71 -10.33
CA HIS A 75 10.71 10.92 -9.51
C HIS A 75 9.34 11.11 -8.83
N GLY A 76 9.35 11.52 -7.56
CA GLY A 76 8.10 11.81 -6.83
C GLY A 76 7.45 10.61 -6.13
N ARG A 77 8.23 9.62 -5.71
CA ARG A 77 7.72 8.45 -4.94
C ARG A 77 6.97 8.87 -3.68
N ARG A 78 7.44 9.91 -3.00
CA ARG A 78 6.78 10.51 -1.84
C ARG A 78 5.43 11.11 -2.21
N VAL A 79 5.39 11.83 -3.33
CA VAL A 79 4.15 12.43 -3.87
C VAL A 79 3.18 11.33 -4.30
N ALA A 80 3.67 10.24 -4.91
CA ALA A 80 2.83 9.11 -5.29
C ALA A 80 2.21 8.40 -4.08
N LEU A 81 2.97 8.23 -2.99
CA LEU A 81 2.44 7.72 -1.72
C LEU A 81 1.34 8.66 -1.16
N ALA A 82 1.59 9.96 -1.14
CA ALA A 82 0.62 10.95 -0.71
C ALA A 82 -0.63 10.97 -1.62
N ALA A 83 -0.44 10.90 -2.94
CA ALA A 83 -1.53 10.86 -3.92
C ALA A 83 -2.42 9.63 -3.74
N SER A 84 -1.86 8.48 -3.38
CA SER A 84 -2.67 7.28 -3.09
C SER A 84 -3.64 7.50 -1.93
N PHE A 85 -3.22 8.20 -0.88
CA PHE A 85 -4.11 8.60 0.21
C PHE A 85 -5.10 9.70 -0.20
N GLY A 86 -4.64 10.72 -0.95
CA GLY A 86 -5.52 11.80 -1.43
C GLY A 86 -6.66 11.28 -2.32
N LEU A 87 -6.37 10.37 -3.23
CA LEU A 87 -7.39 9.74 -4.06
C LEU A 87 -8.38 8.90 -3.22
N ARG A 88 -7.91 8.21 -2.17
CA ARG A 88 -8.81 7.51 -1.25
C ARG A 88 -9.68 8.47 -0.46
N THR A 89 -9.17 9.63 -0.07
CA THR A 89 -9.99 10.68 0.56
C THR A 89 -11.13 11.09 -0.37
N LEU A 90 -10.83 11.33 -1.65
CA LEU A 90 -11.86 11.69 -2.64
C LEU A 90 -12.91 10.58 -2.80
N LEU A 91 -12.48 9.32 -2.90
CA LEU A 91 -13.41 8.19 -3.00
C LEU A 91 -14.29 8.03 -1.74
N ALA A 92 -13.73 8.25 -0.54
CA ALA A 92 -14.48 8.22 0.70
C ALA A 92 -15.49 9.35 0.79
N VAL A 93 -15.14 10.56 0.33
CA VAL A 93 -16.07 11.69 0.23
C VAL A 93 -17.21 11.38 -0.75
N VAL A 94 -16.91 10.80 -1.91
CA VAL A 94 -17.94 10.38 -2.88
C VAL A 94 -18.89 9.37 -2.24
N LEU A 95 -18.39 8.40 -1.47
CA LEU A 95 -19.22 7.43 -0.75
C LEU A 95 -20.14 8.14 0.27
N ILE A 96 -19.60 9.03 1.10
CA ILE A 96 -20.41 9.75 2.10
C ILE A 96 -21.50 10.59 1.44
N LEU A 97 -21.20 11.29 0.35
CA LEU A 97 -22.15 12.13 -0.36
C LEU A 97 -23.29 11.32 -1.00
N ASN A 98 -23.09 10.04 -1.26
CA ASN A 98 -24.09 9.13 -1.82
C ASN A 98 -24.65 8.15 -0.78
N TYR A 99 -24.39 8.37 0.51
CA TYR A 99 -24.95 7.55 1.58
C TYR A 99 -26.41 7.91 1.81
N ASP A 100 -27.26 6.91 1.76
CA ASP A 100 -28.68 7.07 2.12
C ASP A 100 -28.86 6.73 3.60
N GLY A 101 -29.02 7.76 4.41
CA GLY A 101 -29.21 7.61 5.85
C GLY A 101 -30.55 6.94 6.22
N ALA A 102 -31.57 6.95 5.33
CA ALA A 102 -32.84 6.33 5.59
C ALA A 102 -32.78 4.80 5.44
N THR A 103 -32.02 4.31 4.46
CA THR A 103 -31.84 2.87 4.21
C THR A 103 -30.55 2.31 4.82
N GLY A 104 -29.66 3.17 5.30
CA GLY A 104 -28.34 2.75 5.82
C GLY A 104 -27.46 2.12 4.74
N SER A 105 -27.66 2.45 3.47
CA SER A 105 -27.02 1.78 2.34
C SER A 105 -26.41 2.75 1.33
N PHE A 106 -25.56 2.21 0.47
CA PHE A 106 -24.99 2.93 -0.65
C PHE A 106 -25.56 2.41 -1.97
N PRO A 107 -25.77 3.28 -2.97
CA PRO A 107 -26.16 2.82 -4.29
C PRO A 107 -25.04 1.96 -4.89
N PRO A 108 -25.35 0.76 -5.44
CA PRO A 108 -24.34 -0.19 -5.92
C PRO A 108 -23.40 0.38 -6.97
N TRP A 109 -23.90 1.25 -7.84
CA TRP A 109 -23.12 1.88 -8.92
C TRP A 109 -22.07 2.87 -8.43
N VAL A 110 -22.15 3.36 -7.18
CA VAL A 110 -21.11 4.16 -6.52
C VAL A 110 -20.23 3.26 -5.65
N LEU A 111 -20.86 2.36 -4.89
CA LEU A 111 -20.18 1.51 -3.92
C LEU A 111 -19.07 0.66 -4.56
N TYR A 112 -19.40 -0.09 -5.61
CA TYR A 112 -18.45 -1.03 -6.22
C TYR A 112 -17.24 -0.33 -6.87
N PRO A 113 -17.41 0.73 -7.70
CA PRO A 113 -16.25 1.43 -8.25
C PRO A 113 -15.37 2.08 -7.19
N CYS A 114 -15.98 2.68 -6.15
CA CYS A 114 -15.23 3.30 -5.06
C CYS A 114 -14.47 2.27 -4.23
N ALA A 115 -15.10 1.16 -3.86
CA ALA A 115 -14.45 0.06 -3.13
C ALA A 115 -13.29 -0.54 -3.94
N LEU A 116 -13.51 -0.79 -5.24
CA LEU A 116 -12.46 -1.26 -6.13
C LEU A 116 -11.30 -0.26 -6.22
N GLY A 117 -11.60 1.02 -6.44
CA GLY A 117 -10.61 2.09 -6.48
C GLY A 117 -9.76 2.14 -5.22
N MET A 118 -10.39 2.04 -4.05
CA MET A 118 -9.69 2.00 -2.76
C MET A 118 -8.78 0.78 -2.62
N MET A 119 -9.22 -0.40 -3.07
CA MET A 119 -8.40 -1.62 -3.07
C MET A 119 -7.19 -1.47 -4.00
N VAL A 120 -7.38 -0.94 -5.21
CA VAL A 120 -6.29 -0.69 -6.16
C VAL A 120 -5.27 0.28 -5.58
N LEU A 121 -5.73 1.37 -4.97
CA LEU A 121 -4.85 2.36 -4.34
C LEU A 121 -4.10 1.79 -3.13
N SER A 122 -4.72 0.88 -2.35
CA SER A 122 -4.05 0.15 -1.27
C SER A 122 -2.91 -0.72 -1.79
N LYS A 123 -3.14 -1.45 -2.88
CA LYS A 123 -2.10 -2.28 -3.51
C LYS A 123 -1.01 -1.43 -4.14
N SER A 124 -1.37 -0.32 -4.79
CA SER A 124 -0.40 0.64 -5.34
C SER A 124 0.50 1.23 -4.24
N PHE A 125 -0.08 1.61 -3.09
CA PHE A 125 0.69 2.04 -1.93
C PHE A 125 1.67 0.95 -1.47
N SER A 126 1.24 -0.31 -1.39
CA SER A 126 2.08 -1.44 -0.96
C SER A 126 3.27 -1.66 -1.90
N VAL A 127 3.07 -1.52 -3.22
CA VAL A 127 4.15 -1.61 -4.22
C VAL A 127 5.11 -0.42 -4.09
N LEU A 128 4.60 0.80 -3.97
CA LEU A 128 5.42 2.01 -3.74
C LEU A 128 6.23 1.90 -2.45
N ARG A 129 5.62 1.41 -1.36
CA ARG A 129 6.30 1.15 -0.09
C ARG A 129 7.48 0.20 -0.28
N SER A 130 7.30 -0.89 -1.03
CA SER A 130 8.37 -1.87 -1.26
C SER A 130 9.55 -1.27 -2.02
N ALA A 131 9.31 -0.33 -2.93
CA ALA A 131 10.34 0.41 -3.64
C ALA A 131 11.07 1.46 -2.78
N VAL A 132 10.38 2.03 -1.77
CA VAL A 132 10.96 3.03 -0.86
C VAL A 132 11.71 2.39 0.31
N THR A 133 11.25 1.24 0.80
CA THR A 133 11.81 0.58 2.00
C THR A 133 13.33 0.38 1.95
N PRO A 134 13.95 -0.14 0.87
CA PRO A 134 15.40 -0.32 0.81
C PRO A 134 16.20 0.98 0.92
N ARG A 135 15.59 2.10 0.51
CA ARG A 135 16.25 3.43 0.51
C ARG A 135 16.28 4.09 1.88
N VAL A 136 15.28 3.79 2.73
CA VAL A 136 15.21 4.31 4.11
C VAL A 136 15.80 3.35 5.13
N MET A 137 16.30 2.21 4.69
CA MET A 137 16.85 1.17 5.55
C MET A 137 18.24 1.56 6.07
N PRO A 138 18.49 1.51 7.39
CA PRO A 138 19.84 1.63 7.93
C PRO A 138 20.71 0.46 7.46
N PRO A 139 22.03 0.66 7.22
CA PRO A 139 22.93 -0.39 6.75
C PRO A 139 23.13 -1.54 7.76
N THR A 140 22.71 -1.34 9.00
CA THR A 140 22.83 -2.30 10.12
C THR A 140 21.67 -3.26 10.26
N ILE A 141 20.59 -3.12 9.47
CA ILE A 141 19.36 -3.90 9.62
C ILE A 141 19.01 -4.58 8.29
N ASP A 142 18.66 -5.87 8.35
CA ASP A 142 18.20 -6.65 7.20
C ASP A 142 16.83 -6.20 6.70
N LEU A 143 16.63 -6.22 5.37
CA LEU A 143 15.36 -5.90 4.69
C LEU A 143 14.20 -6.76 5.22
N VAL A 144 14.45 -8.05 5.49
CA VAL A 144 13.44 -8.96 6.04
C VAL A 144 12.96 -8.49 7.41
N ARG A 145 13.89 -8.09 8.28
CA ARG A 145 13.59 -7.58 9.63
C ARG A 145 12.81 -6.26 9.57
N VAL A 146 13.20 -5.35 8.67
CA VAL A 146 12.49 -4.08 8.46
C VAL A 146 11.07 -4.34 7.98
N ASN A 147 10.90 -5.16 6.95
CA ASN A 147 9.57 -5.44 6.40
C ASN A 147 8.65 -6.16 7.40
N SER A 148 9.20 -7.10 8.18
CA SER A 148 8.48 -7.77 9.27
C SER A 148 8.00 -6.78 10.34
N ARG A 149 8.88 -5.86 10.79
CA ARG A 149 8.51 -4.82 11.77
C ARG A 149 7.45 -3.86 11.22
N LEU A 150 7.60 -3.39 9.98
CA LEU A 150 6.61 -2.52 9.34
C LEU A 150 5.25 -3.20 9.25
N THR A 151 5.22 -4.48 8.90
CA THR A 151 3.99 -5.27 8.82
C THR A 151 3.37 -5.48 10.20
N MET A 152 4.18 -5.81 11.22
CA MET A 152 3.68 -5.94 12.60
C MET A 152 3.07 -4.64 13.13
N PHE A 153 3.76 -3.50 12.95
CA PHE A 153 3.20 -2.20 13.35
C PHE A 153 1.94 -1.85 12.56
N GLY A 154 1.89 -2.19 11.27
CA GLY A 154 0.69 -2.05 10.44
C GLY A 154 -0.48 -2.88 10.97
N LEU A 155 -0.25 -4.16 11.24
CA LEU A 155 -1.29 -5.06 11.76
C LEU A 155 -1.77 -4.66 13.16
N LEU A 156 -0.86 -4.45 14.10
CA LEU A 156 -1.24 -4.13 15.48
C LEU A 156 -1.75 -2.69 15.61
N GLY A 157 -1.01 -1.71 15.09
CA GLY A 157 -1.39 -0.31 15.20
C GLY A 157 -2.48 0.09 14.19
N GLY A 158 -2.32 -0.31 12.92
CA GLY A 158 -3.27 0.04 11.86
C GLY A 158 -4.54 -0.80 11.93
N THR A 159 -4.43 -2.11 11.73
CA THR A 159 -5.62 -2.97 11.60
C THR A 159 -6.37 -3.12 12.91
N MET A 160 -5.70 -3.45 14.01
CA MET A 160 -6.42 -3.67 15.28
C MET A 160 -6.93 -2.37 15.89
N VAL A 161 -6.07 -1.37 16.07
CA VAL A 161 -6.49 -0.11 16.69
C VAL A 161 -7.39 0.67 15.73
N GLY A 162 -7.00 0.81 14.46
CA GLY A 162 -7.80 1.51 13.46
C GLY A 162 -9.16 0.85 13.21
N GLY A 163 -9.19 -0.48 13.15
CA GLY A 163 -10.43 -1.24 13.03
C GLY A 163 -11.35 -1.09 14.26
N ALA A 164 -10.79 -1.15 15.47
CA ALA A 164 -11.57 -0.94 16.70
C ALA A 164 -12.16 0.48 16.76
N VAL A 165 -11.36 1.50 16.44
CA VAL A 165 -11.84 2.90 16.38
C VAL A 165 -12.92 3.05 15.32
N ALA A 166 -12.72 2.49 14.13
CA ALA A 166 -13.71 2.55 13.05
C ALA A 166 -15.01 1.86 13.45
N SER A 167 -14.96 0.68 14.07
CA SER A 167 -16.15 -0.04 14.54
C SER A 167 -16.89 0.72 15.64
N GLY A 168 -16.16 1.32 16.58
CA GLY A 168 -16.77 2.13 17.65
C GLY A 168 -17.44 3.39 17.11
N LEU A 169 -16.79 4.11 16.19
CA LEU A 169 -17.37 5.28 15.54
C LEU A 169 -18.53 4.91 14.61
N GLU A 170 -18.44 3.80 13.89
CA GLU A 170 -19.55 3.31 13.06
C GLU A 170 -20.79 3.09 13.93
N PHE A 171 -20.65 2.35 15.03
CA PHE A 171 -21.74 2.11 15.95
C PHE A 171 -22.31 3.42 16.53
N ALA A 172 -21.47 4.32 17.02
CA ALA A 172 -21.89 5.57 17.61
C ALA A 172 -22.55 6.52 16.59
N CYS A 173 -21.94 6.71 15.42
CA CYS A 173 -22.45 7.65 14.43
C CYS A 173 -23.71 7.14 13.74
N THR A 174 -23.83 5.85 13.47
CA THR A 174 -25.03 5.28 12.88
C THR A 174 -26.21 5.33 13.83
N THR A 175 -26.00 5.07 15.14
CA THR A 175 -27.07 5.11 16.14
C THR A 175 -27.52 6.52 16.51
N LEU A 176 -26.61 7.50 16.54
CA LEU A 176 -26.91 8.86 17.00
C LEU A 176 -27.28 9.81 15.85
N PHE A 177 -26.65 9.66 14.70
CA PHE A 177 -26.72 10.64 13.59
C PHE A 177 -27.16 10.03 12.26
N GLY A 178 -27.26 8.71 12.16
CA GLY A 178 -27.53 8.03 10.88
C GLY A 178 -26.43 8.23 9.84
N LEU A 179 -25.19 8.44 10.25
CA LEU A 179 -24.03 8.68 9.39
C LEU A 179 -23.04 7.50 9.44
N PRO A 180 -22.35 7.19 8.33
CA PRO A 180 -21.35 6.11 8.29
C PRO A 180 -20.05 6.54 8.98
N GLY A 181 -19.94 6.26 10.28
CA GLY A 181 -18.82 6.70 11.12
C GLY A 181 -17.47 6.14 10.69
N ALA A 182 -17.42 4.91 10.17
CA ALA A 182 -16.18 4.31 9.67
C ALA A 182 -15.60 5.07 8.47
N LEU A 183 -16.45 5.63 7.58
CA LEU A 183 -15.98 6.47 6.48
C LEU A 183 -15.37 7.80 6.96
N LEU A 184 -15.86 8.35 8.07
CA LEU A 184 -15.24 9.52 8.70
C LEU A 184 -13.82 9.19 9.18
N VAL A 185 -13.63 8.00 9.76
CA VAL A 185 -12.29 7.50 10.13
C VAL A 185 -11.40 7.35 8.89
N VAL A 186 -11.94 6.79 7.80
CA VAL A 186 -11.20 6.69 6.52
C VAL A 186 -10.71 8.06 6.08
N ILE A 187 -11.58 9.07 6.06
CA ILE A 187 -11.22 10.43 5.64
C ILE A 187 -10.15 11.02 6.57
N ALA A 188 -10.33 10.93 7.88
CA ALA A 188 -9.37 11.47 8.84
C ALA A 188 -7.99 10.83 8.71
N VAL A 189 -7.95 9.49 8.61
CA VAL A 189 -6.69 8.73 8.50
C VAL A 189 -6.04 8.94 7.14
N THR A 190 -6.79 9.05 6.04
CA THR A 190 -6.23 9.32 4.71
C THR A 190 -5.64 10.72 4.61
N ILE A 191 -6.28 11.74 5.18
CA ILE A 191 -5.72 13.10 5.27
C ILE A 191 -4.42 13.10 6.10
N ALA A 192 -4.42 12.42 7.25
CA ALA A 192 -3.21 12.22 8.04
C ALA A 192 -2.13 11.46 7.24
N GLY A 193 -2.52 10.45 6.45
CA GLY A 193 -1.63 9.69 5.58
C GLY A 193 -0.97 10.53 4.49
N VAL A 194 -1.69 11.47 3.88
CA VAL A 194 -1.12 12.46 2.94
C VAL A 194 -0.02 13.25 3.64
N TRP A 195 -0.33 13.83 4.78
CA TRP A 195 0.61 14.66 5.53
C TRP A 195 1.84 13.86 6.01
N LEU A 196 1.63 12.64 6.53
CA LEU A 196 2.70 11.74 6.96
C LEU A 196 3.60 11.30 5.79
N SER A 197 3.03 11.05 4.62
CA SER A 197 3.78 10.69 3.42
C SER A 197 4.67 11.85 2.94
N MET A 198 4.20 13.08 3.07
CA MET A 198 4.99 14.27 2.73
C MET A 198 6.11 14.56 3.73
N ARG A 199 6.08 13.97 4.92
CA ARG A 199 7.18 14.02 5.91
C ARG A 199 8.34 13.06 5.62
N ILE A 200 8.19 12.14 4.69
CA ILE A 200 9.27 11.26 4.25
C ILE A 200 10.38 12.16 3.64
N PRO A 201 11.67 11.91 3.97
CA PRO A 201 12.76 12.74 3.47
C PRO A 201 12.83 12.78 1.95
N SER A 202 13.13 13.96 1.39
CA SER A 202 13.17 14.19 -0.07
C SER A 202 14.31 13.45 -0.79
N TRP A 203 15.36 13.06 -0.09
CA TRP A 203 16.46 12.30 -0.69
C TRP A 203 16.05 10.89 -1.15
N VAL A 204 14.90 10.37 -0.70
CA VAL A 204 14.31 9.11 -1.18
C VAL A 204 13.94 9.19 -2.68
N GLU A 205 13.75 10.38 -3.22
CA GLU A 205 13.41 10.64 -4.62
C GLU A 205 14.63 10.66 -5.55
N ILE A 206 15.86 10.68 -4.99
CA ILE A 206 17.09 10.75 -5.79
C ILE A 206 17.35 9.37 -6.42
N THR A 207 17.31 9.32 -7.74
CA THR A 207 17.56 8.10 -8.54
C THR A 207 19.02 7.94 -8.96
N ALA A 208 19.93 8.73 -8.40
CA ALA A 208 21.34 8.66 -8.75
C ALA A 208 21.90 7.25 -8.47
N GLY A 209 22.28 6.52 -9.53
CA GLY A 209 22.83 5.16 -9.45
C GLY A 209 21.85 4.04 -9.84
N GLU A 210 20.58 4.30 -10.15
CA GLU A 210 19.68 3.29 -10.70
C GLU A 210 19.89 3.14 -12.22
N VAL A 211 20.31 1.96 -12.65
CA VAL A 211 20.31 1.61 -14.07
C VAL A 211 18.87 1.27 -14.47
N PRO A 212 18.29 1.92 -15.50
CA PRO A 212 16.95 1.59 -15.97
C PRO A 212 16.85 0.10 -16.31
N ALA A 213 15.86 -0.59 -15.78
CA ALA A 213 15.67 -2.04 -15.98
C ALA A 213 15.57 -2.45 -17.46
N THR A 214 15.15 -1.52 -18.33
CA THR A 214 15.08 -1.72 -19.79
C THR A 214 16.44 -1.84 -20.45
N LEU A 215 17.50 -1.27 -19.86
CA LEU A 215 18.86 -1.35 -20.43
C LEU A 215 19.59 -2.63 -20.02
N SER A 216 19.25 -3.23 -18.85
CA SER A 216 19.89 -4.46 -18.38
C SER A 216 19.47 -5.70 -19.20
N TYR A 217 18.28 -5.71 -19.78
CA TYR A 217 17.81 -6.85 -20.59
C TYR A 217 18.44 -6.89 -21.99
N HIS A 218 18.73 -5.75 -22.60
CA HIS A 218 19.37 -5.68 -23.91
C HIS A 218 20.88 -5.86 -23.85
N ASP A 219 21.54 -5.45 -22.77
CA ASP A 219 23.00 -5.54 -22.67
C ASP A 219 23.49 -6.96 -22.33
N THR A 220 22.64 -7.80 -21.70
CA THR A 220 22.94 -9.22 -21.47
C THR A 220 22.76 -10.11 -22.70
N ALA A 221 21.95 -9.68 -23.67
CA ALA A 221 21.71 -10.46 -24.90
C ALA A 221 22.80 -10.27 -25.97
N THR A 222 23.61 -9.20 -25.91
CA THR A 222 24.58 -8.83 -26.97
C THR A 222 26.02 -8.83 -26.53
N ARG A 223 26.36 -8.99 -25.23
CA ARG A 223 27.75 -9.19 -24.84
C ARG A 223 28.06 -10.68 -24.72
N PRO A 224 28.99 -11.22 -25.54
CA PRO A 224 29.58 -12.51 -25.24
C PRO A 224 30.17 -12.42 -23.81
N ILE A 225 29.85 -13.42 -22.99
CA ILE A 225 30.39 -13.54 -21.63
C ILE A 225 31.91 -13.60 -21.74
N HIS A 226 32.57 -12.44 -21.77
CA HIS A 226 33.98 -12.39 -21.47
C HIS A 226 34.09 -12.78 -19.99
N ARG A 227 34.55 -14.01 -19.75
CA ARG A 227 35.06 -14.44 -18.44
C ARG A 227 35.96 -13.34 -17.91
N GLN A 228 35.43 -12.46 -17.08
CA GLN A 228 36.27 -11.59 -16.29
C GLN A 228 37.14 -12.53 -15.44
N ARG A 229 38.41 -12.64 -15.81
CA ARG A 229 39.39 -13.25 -14.93
C ARG A 229 39.29 -12.53 -13.59
N ALA A 230 38.94 -13.29 -12.54
CA ALA A 230 39.03 -12.78 -11.19
C ALA A 230 40.37 -12.08 -10.98
N PRO A 231 40.39 -10.90 -10.34
CA PRO A 231 41.65 -10.22 -10.04
C PRO A 231 42.60 -11.20 -9.36
N GLU A 232 43.88 -11.15 -9.75
CA GLU A 232 44.93 -12.08 -9.32
C GLU A 232 45.10 -12.17 -7.79
N ALA A 233 44.61 -11.17 -7.04
CA ALA A 233 44.59 -11.12 -5.58
C ALA A 233 43.71 -12.22 -4.91
N VAL A 234 42.82 -12.90 -5.63
CA VAL A 234 41.98 -13.99 -5.10
C VAL A 234 42.68 -15.37 -5.27
N ARG A 235 43.83 -15.44 -5.92
CA ARG A 235 44.63 -16.65 -6.00
C ARG A 235 45.61 -16.78 -4.86
N GLN A 236 45.20 -16.65 -3.63
CA GLN A 236 45.98 -17.22 -2.52
C GLN A 236 45.67 -18.72 -2.49
N PRO A 237 46.70 -19.58 -2.60
CA PRO A 237 46.53 -21.02 -2.50
C PRO A 237 46.09 -21.36 -1.08
N LEU A 238 44.80 -21.73 -0.94
CA LEU A 238 44.28 -22.46 0.22
C LEU A 238 45.00 -23.82 0.26
N GLY A 239 46.17 -23.88 0.82
CA GLY A 239 46.87 -25.15 0.88
C GLY A 239 48.27 -25.03 1.41
N ARG A 240 48.42 -24.61 2.69
CA ARG A 240 49.64 -24.94 3.41
C ARG A 240 49.53 -24.61 4.90
N ASN A 241 48.65 -25.19 5.62
CA ASN A 241 48.70 -25.26 7.08
C ASN A 241 47.73 -26.33 7.61
N ILE A 242 47.81 -27.53 7.08
CA ILE A 242 47.36 -28.73 7.80
C ILE A 242 48.51 -29.74 7.63
N ILE A 243 49.45 -29.74 8.55
CA ILE A 243 50.30 -30.83 9.04
C ILE A 243 51.43 -30.13 9.83
N THR A 244 51.30 -30.03 11.10
CA THR A 244 52.13 -30.44 12.22
C THR A 244 51.38 -30.19 13.50
#